data_5e33384ea37408757eca3c0599244763
#
_entry.id   5e33384ea37408757eca3c0599244763
#
_cell.length_a   1.000
_cell.length_b   1.000
_cell.length_c   1.000
_cell.angle_alpha   90.00
_cell.angle_beta   90.00
_cell.angle_gamma   90.00
#
_symmetry.space_group_name_H-M   'P 1'
#
loop_
_entity.id
_entity.type
_entity.pdbx_description
1 polymer ?
#
loop_
_entity_poly.entity_id
_entity_poly.type
_entity_poly.pdbx_seq_one_letter_code
_entity_poly.pdbx_strand_id
1 'polypeptide(L)'
;MLDKKRILFIGVGACGAKIIDEIRERDARYATLYINTSIKDVEPRKYSDLETNVYCIPSADGTGKNRDKAKEYAKDYFVSIIDTIKRYKTHNIIYLVTSTGGGSGSGLTPMIIKMLKRACPDKIINLVAVKASSKDSKRAIENTIEFWNDMPVVNNLINAKIYLDNDKDEEENINKQFARDLDDAISLASGSDTNVIDETDLENVMTAKGGLTILRLNEEYAENAEFAIQKAIKDSIYVEPVEEDCKYLCVSLRDEIFNIEEIKNQYYAEEDIFISVNQRDNLVVVSGTPLPKLMIEMLNEELKDREVEAQQRREKREKKEKELIIEMSKSKKETKSVKHEIKEDKIKSNGSSSEIEDLFSDGFFDDLMK
;
A
#
# COMPACT_ATOMS: atom_id res chain seq x y z
N MET A 1 -24.46 5.87 -1.70
CA MET A 1 -23.51 4.88 -2.27
C MET A 1 -22.64 5.56 -3.28
N LEU A 2 -21.33 5.41 -3.17
CA LEU A 2 -20.39 5.93 -4.15
C LEU A 2 -20.47 5.10 -5.45
N ASP A 3 -20.49 5.78 -6.61
CA ASP A 3 -20.57 5.07 -7.90
C ASP A 3 -19.28 4.29 -8.18
N LYS A 4 -19.35 2.97 -8.03
CA LYS A 4 -18.23 2.03 -8.23
C LYS A 4 -17.62 2.10 -9.63
N LYS A 5 -18.39 2.54 -10.65
CA LYS A 5 -17.89 2.71 -12.02
C LYS A 5 -16.94 3.91 -12.17
N ARG A 6 -16.89 4.81 -11.18
CA ARG A 6 -15.95 5.92 -11.14
C ARG A 6 -14.60 5.55 -10.51
N ILE A 7 -14.47 4.33 -9.97
CA ILE A 7 -13.32 3.87 -9.20
C ILE A 7 -12.44 2.96 -10.04
N LEU A 8 -11.15 3.28 -10.08
CA LEU A 8 -10.08 2.46 -10.66
C LEU A 8 -9.14 1.99 -9.56
N PHE A 9 -8.95 0.69 -9.46
CA PHE A 9 -7.92 0.09 -8.60
C PHE A 9 -6.69 -0.24 -9.43
N ILE A 10 -5.55 0.32 -9.07
CA ILE A 10 -4.25 0.07 -9.71
C ILE A 10 -3.39 -0.75 -8.76
N GLY A 11 -3.23 -2.03 -9.04
CA GLY A 11 -2.34 -2.92 -8.30
C GLY A 11 -0.90 -2.79 -8.79
N VAL A 12 -0.02 -2.25 -7.95
CA VAL A 12 1.40 -2.05 -8.28
C VAL A 12 2.24 -3.12 -7.61
N GLY A 13 2.90 -3.97 -8.40
CA GLY A 13 3.64 -5.13 -7.95
C GLY A 13 2.74 -6.33 -7.58
N ALA A 14 3.34 -7.44 -7.16
CA ALA A 14 2.64 -8.70 -6.92
C ALA A 14 1.59 -8.61 -5.79
N CYS A 15 1.89 -7.93 -4.69
CA CYS A 15 0.95 -7.77 -3.58
C CYS A 15 -0.27 -6.94 -4.01
N GLY A 16 -0.06 -5.78 -4.66
CA GLY A 16 -1.15 -4.96 -5.18
C GLY A 16 -2.03 -5.73 -6.15
N ALA A 17 -1.45 -6.56 -7.02
CA ALA A 17 -2.17 -7.42 -7.95
C ALA A 17 -3.09 -8.42 -7.24
N LYS A 18 -2.64 -9.05 -6.15
CA LYS A 18 -3.46 -9.96 -5.34
C LYS A 18 -4.66 -9.26 -4.72
N ILE A 19 -4.44 -8.08 -4.15
CA ILE A 19 -5.50 -7.32 -3.46
C ILE A 19 -6.58 -6.84 -4.44
N ILE A 20 -6.19 -6.34 -5.62
CA ILE A 20 -7.20 -5.89 -6.60
C ILE A 20 -7.98 -7.03 -7.21
N ASP A 21 -7.44 -8.26 -7.22
CA ASP A 21 -8.22 -9.46 -7.56
C ASP A 21 -9.37 -9.67 -6.55
N GLU A 22 -9.08 -9.61 -5.24
CA GLU A 22 -10.10 -9.76 -4.19
C GLU A 22 -11.17 -8.64 -4.26
N ILE A 23 -10.75 -7.40 -4.56
CA ILE A 23 -11.67 -6.27 -4.76
C ILE A 23 -12.57 -6.50 -5.98
N ARG A 24 -12.01 -6.96 -7.09
CA ARG A 24 -12.76 -7.27 -8.32
C ARG A 24 -13.73 -8.44 -8.13
N GLU A 25 -13.37 -9.40 -7.28
CA GLU A 25 -14.25 -10.52 -6.89
C GLU A 25 -15.48 -10.02 -6.15
N ARG A 26 -15.35 -8.97 -5.31
CA ARG A 26 -16.47 -8.39 -4.57
C ARG A 26 -17.49 -7.73 -5.49
N ASP A 27 -17.04 -6.98 -6.48
CA ASP A 27 -17.94 -6.27 -7.39
C ASP A 27 -17.35 -6.08 -8.79
N ALA A 28 -18.03 -6.60 -9.79
CA ALA A 28 -17.59 -6.51 -11.19
C ALA A 28 -17.64 -5.09 -11.78
N ARG A 29 -18.20 -4.10 -11.08
CA ARG A 29 -18.23 -2.69 -11.51
C ARG A 29 -16.90 -1.98 -11.30
N TYR A 30 -16.04 -2.47 -10.40
CA TYR A 30 -14.71 -1.91 -10.20
C TYR A 30 -13.82 -2.14 -11.41
N ALA A 31 -13.17 -1.10 -11.90
CA ALA A 31 -12.11 -1.26 -12.87
C ALA A 31 -10.79 -1.60 -12.19
N THR A 32 -10.00 -2.46 -12.83
CA THR A 32 -8.67 -2.85 -12.34
C THR A 32 -7.60 -2.62 -13.40
N LEU A 33 -6.41 -2.20 -12.96
CA LEU A 33 -5.20 -2.09 -13.78
C LEU A 33 -4.03 -2.69 -13.00
N TYR A 34 -3.28 -3.57 -13.63
CA TYR A 34 -2.09 -4.20 -13.06
C TYR A 34 -0.84 -3.55 -13.62
N ILE A 35 0.02 -3.01 -12.76
CA ILE A 35 1.33 -2.44 -13.14
C ILE A 35 2.42 -3.24 -12.43
N ASN A 36 3.31 -3.86 -13.20
CA ASN A 36 4.39 -4.68 -12.63
C ASN A 36 5.67 -4.61 -13.48
N THR A 37 6.77 -5.06 -12.89
CA THR A 37 8.06 -5.28 -13.55
C THR A 37 8.29 -6.76 -13.91
N SER A 38 7.37 -7.65 -13.56
CA SER A 38 7.40 -9.08 -13.90
C SER A 38 6.04 -9.55 -14.39
N ILE A 39 6.00 -10.10 -15.59
CA ILE A 39 4.79 -10.66 -16.18
C ILE A 39 4.32 -11.90 -15.41
N LYS A 40 5.26 -12.68 -14.84
CA LYS A 40 4.98 -13.89 -14.08
C LYS A 40 4.13 -13.66 -12.82
N ASP A 41 4.17 -12.45 -12.28
CA ASP A 41 3.37 -12.08 -11.09
C ASP A 41 1.93 -11.72 -11.46
N VAL A 42 1.68 -11.35 -12.71
CA VAL A 42 0.40 -10.76 -13.16
C VAL A 42 -0.38 -11.73 -14.05
N GLU A 43 0.28 -12.44 -14.96
CA GLU A 43 -0.34 -13.39 -15.87
C GLU A 43 -1.26 -14.43 -15.18
N PRO A 44 -0.90 -14.99 -14.02
CA PRO A 44 -1.76 -15.96 -13.33
C PRO A 44 -2.90 -15.33 -12.51
N ARG A 45 -3.10 -14.02 -12.55
CA ARG A 45 -4.17 -13.35 -11.82
C ARG A 45 -5.52 -13.58 -12.48
N LYS A 46 -6.55 -13.78 -11.65
CA LYS A 46 -7.89 -14.17 -12.09
C LYS A 46 -8.56 -13.15 -13.03
N TYR A 47 -8.27 -11.88 -12.80
CA TYR A 47 -8.90 -10.78 -13.54
C TYR A 47 -7.91 -9.98 -14.40
N SER A 48 -6.68 -10.48 -14.58
CA SER A 48 -5.70 -9.89 -15.47
C SER A 48 -6.00 -10.28 -16.93
N ASP A 49 -5.90 -9.31 -17.81
CA ASP A 49 -5.93 -9.46 -19.25
C ASP A 49 -4.76 -8.65 -19.84
N LEU A 50 -3.80 -9.35 -20.40
CA LEU A 50 -2.54 -8.77 -20.90
C LEU A 50 -2.75 -7.72 -22.00
N GLU A 51 -3.88 -7.76 -22.70
CA GLU A 51 -4.20 -6.82 -23.78
C GLU A 51 -4.91 -5.56 -23.27
N THR A 52 -5.70 -5.67 -22.20
CA THR A 52 -6.63 -4.61 -21.80
C THR A 52 -6.29 -3.91 -20.49
N ASN A 53 -5.88 -4.65 -19.43
CA ASN A 53 -5.71 -4.10 -18.12
C ASN A 53 -4.39 -4.44 -17.42
N VAL A 54 -3.39 -4.88 -18.18
CA VAL A 54 -2.03 -5.13 -17.68
C VAL A 54 -1.04 -4.20 -18.36
N TYR A 55 -0.21 -3.54 -17.55
CA TYR A 55 1.00 -2.88 -17.99
C TYR A 55 2.20 -3.51 -17.28
N CYS A 56 2.96 -4.31 -18.00
CA CYS A 56 4.23 -4.83 -17.54
C CYS A 56 5.37 -4.02 -18.17
N ILE A 57 6.30 -3.54 -17.36
CA ILE A 57 7.43 -2.75 -17.85
C ILE A 57 8.25 -3.59 -18.82
N PRO A 58 8.47 -3.11 -20.07
CA PRO A 58 9.18 -3.86 -21.08
C PRO A 58 10.61 -4.21 -20.65
N SER A 59 11.06 -5.41 -20.99
CA SER A 59 12.40 -5.92 -20.70
C SER A 59 12.75 -6.01 -19.21
N ALA A 60 11.80 -5.81 -18.30
CA ALA A 60 11.98 -6.05 -16.88
C ALA A 60 11.62 -7.50 -16.53
N ASP A 61 12.41 -8.16 -15.68
CA ASP A 61 12.11 -9.48 -15.09
C ASP A 61 12.17 -9.38 -13.56
N GLY A 62 11.33 -8.49 -13.01
CA GLY A 62 11.30 -8.15 -11.59
C GLY A 62 12.42 -7.21 -11.15
N THR A 63 12.40 -6.84 -9.87
CA THR A 63 13.39 -5.96 -9.26
C THR A 63 14.23 -6.64 -8.18
N GLY A 64 13.88 -7.87 -7.76
CA GLY A 64 14.58 -8.57 -6.68
C GLY A 64 14.59 -7.79 -5.36
N LYS A 65 13.48 -7.13 -5.00
CA LYS A 65 13.35 -6.22 -3.85
C LYS A 65 14.26 -4.96 -3.94
N ASN A 66 14.74 -4.58 -5.13
CA ASN A 66 15.50 -3.36 -5.33
C ASN A 66 14.55 -2.22 -5.75
N ARG A 67 14.35 -1.23 -4.87
CA ARG A 67 13.49 -0.07 -5.08
C ARG A 67 14.07 0.92 -6.08
N ASP A 68 15.39 1.14 -6.06
CA ASP A 68 16.06 2.09 -6.95
C ASP A 68 15.89 1.66 -8.40
N LYS A 69 16.08 0.36 -8.67
CA LYS A 69 15.79 -0.21 -9.99
C LYS A 69 14.34 0.00 -10.42
N ALA A 70 13.40 -0.08 -9.49
CA ALA A 70 11.99 0.22 -9.80
C ALA A 70 11.76 1.71 -10.08
N LYS A 71 12.41 2.61 -9.33
CA LYS A 71 12.36 4.06 -9.58
C LYS A 71 12.96 4.42 -10.95
N GLU A 72 14.09 3.80 -11.32
CA GLU A 72 14.68 3.93 -12.67
C GLU A 72 13.70 3.50 -13.76
N TYR A 73 13.08 2.33 -13.62
CA TYR A 73 12.05 1.89 -14.55
C TYR A 73 10.87 2.85 -14.62
N ALA A 74 10.41 3.41 -13.50
CA ALA A 74 9.35 4.40 -13.52
C ALA A 74 9.77 5.65 -14.30
N LYS A 75 11.01 6.10 -14.15
CA LYS A 75 11.57 7.25 -14.88
C LYS A 75 11.69 6.97 -16.37
N ASP A 76 12.14 5.78 -16.77
CA ASP A 76 12.34 5.42 -18.18
C ASP A 76 11.02 5.19 -18.93
N TYR A 77 9.99 4.71 -18.25
CA TYR A 77 8.71 4.31 -18.84
C TYR A 77 7.53 5.17 -18.39
N PHE A 78 7.76 6.38 -17.84
CA PHE A 78 6.70 7.21 -17.29
C PHE A 78 5.60 7.56 -18.30
N VAL A 79 5.95 7.83 -19.55
CA VAL A 79 4.99 8.14 -20.62
C VAL A 79 4.00 6.99 -20.78
N SER A 80 4.50 5.78 -20.97
CA SER A 80 3.67 4.59 -21.20
C SER A 80 2.81 4.23 -19.99
N ILE A 81 3.34 4.41 -18.77
CA ILE A 81 2.58 4.21 -17.53
C ILE A 81 1.40 5.18 -17.48
N ILE A 82 1.66 6.47 -17.69
CA ILE A 82 0.63 7.52 -17.63
C ILE A 82 -0.39 7.35 -18.74
N ASP A 83 0.03 7.05 -19.97
CA ASP A 83 -0.89 6.81 -21.08
C ASP A 83 -1.80 5.62 -20.83
N THR A 84 -1.29 4.57 -20.20
CA THR A 84 -2.10 3.42 -19.81
C THR A 84 -3.17 3.83 -18.79
N ILE A 85 -2.82 4.62 -17.75
CA ILE A 85 -3.79 5.12 -16.77
C ILE A 85 -4.81 6.07 -17.39
N LYS A 86 -4.40 6.93 -18.33
CA LYS A 86 -5.28 7.88 -19.04
C LYS A 86 -6.37 7.21 -19.88
N ARG A 87 -6.23 5.94 -20.25
CA ARG A 87 -7.31 5.18 -20.93
C ARG A 87 -8.59 5.09 -20.08
N TYR A 88 -8.45 5.14 -18.75
CA TYR A 88 -9.55 5.10 -17.78
C TYR A 88 -10.17 6.49 -17.55
N LYS A 89 -10.71 7.11 -18.63
CA LYS A 89 -11.17 8.51 -18.67
C LYS A 89 -12.28 8.82 -17.63
N THR A 90 -13.23 7.90 -17.47
CA THR A 90 -14.40 8.08 -16.60
C THR A 90 -14.12 7.77 -15.12
N HIS A 91 -12.98 7.16 -14.80
CA HIS A 91 -12.60 6.79 -13.45
C HIS A 91 -11.82 7.95 -12.82
N ASN A 92 -12.50 8.76 -12.02
CA ASN A 92 -11.90 9.93 -11.37
C ASN A 92 -11.36 9.66 -9.95
N ILE A 93 -11.70 8.53 -9.35
CA ILE A 93 -11.18 8.07 -8.06
C ILE A 93 -10.25 6.87 -8.32
N ILE A 94 -8.99 7.02 -7.96
CA ILE A 94 -7.95 6.01 -8.17
C ILE A 94 -7.45 5.53 -6.82
N TYR A 95 -7.48 4.22 -6.60
CA TYR A 95 -6.80 3.57 -5.49
C TYR A 95 -5.51 2.91 -6.01
N LEU A 96 -4.36 3.44 -5.60
CA LEU A 96 -3.06 2.80 -5.82
C LEU A 96 -2.81 1.80 -4.69
N VAL A 97 -2.70 0.52 -5.04
CA VAL A 97 -2.58 -0.58 -4.07
C VAL A 97 -1.20 -1.20 -4.20
N THR A 98 -0.44 -1.24 -3.10
CA THR A 98 0.96 -1.69 -3.12
C THR A 98 1.40 -2.30 -1.80
N SER A 99 2.51 -3.04 -1.81
CA SER A 99 3.28 -3.40 -0.62
C SER A 99 4.47 -2.47 -0.47
N THR A 100 4.76 -2.09 0.76
CA THR A 100 5.93 -1.25 1.08
C THR A 100 7.24 -2.03 1.12
N GLY A 101 7.19 -3.32 1.45
CA GLY A 101 8.38 -4.18 1.59
C GLY A 101 8.89 -4.80 0.28
N GLY A 102 8.12 -4.74 -0.81
CA GLY A 102 8.55 -5.20 -2.14
C GLY A 102 9.53 -4.24 -2.81
N GLY A 103 10.08 -4.64 -3.96
CA GLY A 103 10.89 -3.74 -4.78
C GLY A 103 10.05 -2.96 -5.78
N SER A 104 9.30 -3.67 -6.65
CA SER A 104 8.48 -3.06 -7.71
C SER A 104 7.41 -2.14 -7.16
N GLY A 105 6.54 -2.66 -6.28
CA GLY A 105 5.43 -1.89 -5.72
C GLY A 105 5.91 -0.66 -4.95
N SER A 106 6.84 -0.84 -4.01
CA SER A 106 7.31 0.25 -3.15
C SER A 106 8.14 1.30 -3.88
N GLY A 107 8.86 0.92 -4.94
CA GLY A 107 9.64 1.87 -5.74
C GLY A 107 8.82 2.59 -6.80
N LEU A 108 7.92 1.89 -7.51
CA LEU A 108 7.10 2.50 -8.55
C LEU A 108 6.02 3.44 -8.00
N THR A 109 5.39 3.10 -6.86
CA THR A 109 4.18 3.80 -6.40
C THR A 109 4.41 5.29 -6.12
N PRO A 110 5.43 5.74 -5.36
CA PRO A 110 5.67 7.17 -5.15
C PRO A 110 5.89 7.91 -6.47
N MET A 111 6.60 7.29 -7.42
CA MET A 111 6.84 7.85 -8.74
C MET A 111 5.53 8.01 -9.54
N ILE A 112 4.69 6.95 -9.55
CA ILE A 112 3.39 6.97 -10.22
C ILE A 112 2.48 8.05 -9.63
N ILE A 113 2.42 8.20 -8.31
CA ILE A 113 1.62 9.25 -7.65
C ILE A 113 2.04 10.63 -8.17
N LYS A 114 3.33 10.91 -8.17
CA LYS A 114 3.88 12.21 -8.59
C LYS A 114 3.57 12.49 -10.07
N MET A 115 3.82 11.51 -10.94
CA MET A 115 3.54 11.59 -12.36
C MET A 115 2.05 11.77 -12.66
N LEU A 116 1.22 10.93 -12.03
CA LEU A 116 -0.22 10.93 -12.25
C LEU A 116 -0.86 12.26 -11.83
N LYS A 117 -0.47 12.80 -10.66
CA LYS A 117 -1.04 14.07 -10.20
C LYS A 117 -0.64 15.24 -11.08
N ARG A 118 0.57 15.21 -11.68
CA ARG A 118 0.98 16.21 -12.66
C ARG A 118 0.23 16.07 -13.99
N ALA A 119 0.06 14.85 -14.48
CA ALA A 119 -0.57 14.59 -15.78
C ALA A 119 -2.11 14.62 -15.75
N CYS A 120 -2.71 14.41 -14.58
CA CYS A 120 -4.15 14.33 -14.35
C CYS A 120 -4.50 14.99 -12.99
N PRO A 121 -4.39 16.32 -12.85
CA PRO A 121 -4.53 17.02 -11.58
C PRO A 121 -5.90 16.85 -10.92
N ASP A 122 -6.95 16.65 -11.74
CA ASP A 122 -8.34 16.52 -11.26
C ASP A 122 -8.66 15.13 -10.70
N LYS A 123 -7.79 14.15 -10.89
CA LYS A 123 -8.03 12.81 -10.34
C LYS A 123 -7.75 12.78 -8.83
N ILE A 124 -8.66 12.13 -8.12
CA ILE A 124 -8.51 11.80 -6.69
C ILE A 124 -7.61 10.58 -6.61
N ILE A 125 -6.56 10.66 -5.81
CA ILE A 125 -5.59 9.56 -5.62
C ILE A 125 -5.65 9.10 -4.18
N ASN A 126 -6.10 7.89 -3.95
CA ASN A 126 -6.04 7.19 -2.68
C ASN A 126 -4.91 6.16 -2.71
N LEU A 127 -4.28 5.90 -1.57
CA LEU A 127 -3.21 4.92 -1.42
C LEU A 127 -3.63 3.80 -0.48
N VAL A 128 -3.40 2.57 -0.89
CA VAL A 128 -3.44 1.39 -0.02
C VAL A 128 -2.02 0.83 0.07
N ALA A 129 -1.41 0.93 1.24
CA ALA A 129 -0.04 0.52 1.47
C ALA A 129 0.02 -0.60 2.52
N VAL A 130 0.54 -1.76 2.12
CA VAL A 130 0.68 -2.93 3.00
C VAL A 130 2.06 -2.90 3.64
N LYS A 131 2.10 -2.76 4.96
CA LYS A 131 3.33 -2.83 5.76
C LYS A 131 3.91 -4.25 5.68
N ALA A 132 5.23 -4.36 5.50
CA ALA A 132 5.91 -5.64 5.61
C ALA A 132 5.75 -6.21 7.03
N SER A 133 5.61 -7.55 7.11
CA SER A 133 5.60 -8.23 8.40
C SER A 133 6.94 -8.10 9.11
N SER A 134 6.89 -8.03 10.44
CA SER A 134 8.08 -8.13 11.29
C SER A 134 8.88 -9.43 11.09
N LYS A 135 8.28 -10.45 10.50
CA LYS A 135 8.91 -11.73 10.15
C LYS A 135 9.56 -11.74 8.77
N ASP A 136 9.32 -10.71 7.96
CA ASP A 136 9.88 -10.59 6.62
C ASP A 136 11.41 -10.41 6.63
N SER A 137 12.03 -10.49 5.44
CA SER A 137 13.46 -10.28 5.30
C SER A 137 13.85 -8.85 5.75
N LYS A 138 15.09 -8.69 6.23
CA LYS A 138 15.65 -7.37 6.55
C LYS A 138 15.42 -6.38 5.41
N ARG A 139 15.67 -6.79 4.15
CA ARG A 139 15.45 -5.93 2.98
C ARG A 139 13.99 -5.48 2.81
N ALA A 140 13.01 -6.29 3.20
CA ALA A 140 11.61 -5.88 3.15
C ALA A 140 11.28 -4.79 4.18
N ILE A 141 11.88 -4.87 5.38
CA ILE A 141 11.74 -3.84 6.42
C ILE A 141 12.45 -2.57 6.01
N GLU A 142 13.69 -2.66 5.49
CA GLU A 142 14.41 -1.52 4.92
C GLU A 142 13.57 -0.82 3.83
N ASN A 143 13.03 -1.58 2.89
CA ASN A 143 12.17 -1.05 1.84
C ASN A 143 10.92 -0.35 2.40
N THR A 144 10.34 -0.88 3.47
CA THR A 144 9.19 -0.26 4.14
C THR A 144 9.58 1.10 4.73
N ILE A 145 10.70 1.19 5.43
CA ILE A 145 11.21 2.44 5.98
C ILE A 145 11.53 3.46 4.87
N GLU A 146 12.21 3.01 3.81
CA GLU A 146 12.52 3.86 2.65
C GLU A 146 11.23 4.34 1.94
N PHE A 147 10.20 3.51 1.84
CA PHE A 147 8.89 3.91 1.30
C PHE A 147 8.27 5.03 2.14
N TRP A 148 8.34 4.93 3.46
CA TRP A 148 7.85 5.97 4.36
C TRP A 148 8.68 7.25 4.30
N ASN A 149 9.98 7.15 4.02
CA ASN A 149 10.84 8.31 3.80
C ASN A 149 10.52 9.04 2.48
N ASP A 150 9.99 8.36 1.47
CA ASP A 150 9.49 8.97 0.23
C ASP A 150 8.13 9.68 0.43
N MET A 151 7.35 9.30 1.46
CA MET A 151 5.98 9.83 1.67
C MET A 151 5.89 11.35 1.83
N PRO A 152 6.79 12.05 2.56
CA PRO A 152 6.75 13.53 2.64
C PRO A 152 6.69 14.22 1.29
N VAL A 153 7.35 13.66 0.27
CA VAL A 153 7.38 14.24 -1.10
C VAL A 153 6.04 14.13 -1.81
N VAL A 154 5.28 13.07 -1.55
CA VAL A 154 4.02 12.77 -2.26
C VAL A 154 2.78 12.89 -1.38
N ASN A 155 2.94 13.09 -0.07
CA ASN A 155 1.84 13.05 0.90
C ASN A 155 0.69 14.02 0.54
N ASN A 156 1.02 15.24 0.11
CA ASN A 156 0.03 16.25 -0.25
C ASN A 156 -0.70 15.97 -1.58
N LEU A 157 -0.18 15.03 -2.38
CA LEU A 157 -0.74 14.60 -3.65
C LEU A 157 -1.78 13.48 -3.48
N ILE A 158 -1.77 12.84 -2.30
CA ILE A 158 -2.63 11.71 -1.95
C ILE A 158 -3.80 12.21 -1.10
N ASN A 159 -4.98 11.70 -1.38
CA ASN A 159 -6.17 11.90 -0.58
C ASN A 159 -6.19 10.92 0.60
N ALA A 160 -7.05 9.92 0.61
CA ALA A 160 -7.08 8.93 1.68
C ALA A 160 -5.90 7.94 1.60
N LYS A 161 -5.41 7.53 2.75
CA LYS A 161 -4.31 6.58 2.92
C LYS A 161 -4.74 5.44 3.83
N ILE A 162 -4.74 4.25 3.32
CA ILE A 162 -5.11 3.04 4.05
C ILE A 162 -3.83 2.24 4.30
N TYR A 163 -3.57 1.92 5.54
CA TYR A 163 -2.36 1.22 5.97
C TYR A 163 -2.73 -0.15 6.50
N LEU A 164 -2.40 -1.20 5.75
CA LEU A 164 -2.61 -2.59 6.16
C LEU A 164 -1.35 -3.14 6.84
N ASP A 165 -1.53 -4.02 7.82
CA ASP A 165 -0.45 -4.60 8.60
C ASP A 165 -0.38 -6.13 8.45
N ASN A 166 0.66 -6.61 7.77
CA ASN A 166 0.90 -8.05 7.57
C ASN A 166 1.30 -8.81 8.86
N ASP A 167 1.41 -8.14 10.00
CA ASP A 167 1.60 -8.80 11.29
C ASP A 167 0.27 -9.21 11.95
N LYS A 168 -0.87 -8.70 11.45
CA LYS A 168 -2.20 -8.94 12.04
C LYS A 168 -2.79 -10.30 11.70
N ASP A 169 -2.57 -10.81 10.47
CA ASP A 169 -3.08 -12.11 10.01
C ASP A 169 -2.27 -12.61 8.80
N GLU A 170 -2.66 -13.73 8.21
CA GLU A 170 -2.11 -14.22 6.95
C GLU A 170 -2.50 -13.29 5.78
N GLU A 171 -1.57 -13.09 4.82
CA GLU A 171 -1.77 -12.17 3.68
C GLU A 171 -3.11 -12.39 2.96
N GLU A 172 -3.53 -13.64 2.75
CA GLU A 172 -4.77 -13.96 2.04
C GLU A 172 -6.01 -13.48 2.82
N ASN A 173 -6.00 -13.66 4.15
CA ASN A 173 -7.07 -13.20 5.02
C ASN A 173 -7.15 -11.68 5.05
N ILE A 174 -6.01 -11.00 5.19
CA ILE A 174 -5.91 -9.53 5.14
C ILE A 174 -6.48 -9.00 3.82
N ASN A 175 -6.09 -9.59 2.69
CA ASN A 175 -6.55 -9.15 1.37
C ASN A 175 -8.08 -9.29 1.22
N LYS A 176 -8.64 -10.43 1.63
CA LYS A 176 -10.09 -10.70 1.57
C LYS A 176 -10.88 -9.79 2.52
N GLN A 177 -10.39 -9.62 3.75
CA GLN A 177 -11.03 -8.75 4.73
C GLN A 177 -10.99 -7.30 4.25
N PHE A 178 -9.85 -6.82 3.77
CA PHE A 178 -9.72 -5.47 3.23
C PHE A 178 -10.69 -5.23 2.06
N ALA A 179 -10.74 -6.16 1.10
CA ALA A 179 -11.66 -6.06 -0.03
C ALA A 179 -13.13 -5.98 0.42
N ARG A 180 -13.49 -6.75 1.44
CA ARG A 180 -14.81 -6.71 2.06
C ARG A 180 -15.07 -5.37 2.74
N ASP A 181 -14.16 -4.93 3.63
CA ASP A 181 -14.33 -3.72 4.42
C ASP A 181 -14.45 -2.49 3.52
N LEU A 182 -13.61 -2.41 2.50
CA LEU A 182 -13.63 -1.31 1.54
C LEU A 182 -14.90 -1.31 0.70
N ASP A 183 -15.32 -2.48 0.19
CA ASP A 183 -16.56 -2.60 -0.61
C ASP A 183 -17.80 -2.23 0.21
N ASP A 184 -17.87 -2.69 1.45
CA ASP A 184 -18.97 -2.39 2.36
C ASP A 184 -18.98 -0.87 2.70
N ALA A 185 -17.83 -0.25 2.97
CA ALA A 185 -17.73 1.19 3.22
C ALA A 185 -18.13 2.03 2.00
N ILE A 186 -17.67 1.68 0.79
CA ILE A 186 -18.06 2.33 -0.48
C ILE A 186 -19.56 2.14 -0.77
N SER A 187 -20.15 1.06 -0.30
CA SER A 187 -21.54 0.69 -0.52
C SER A 187 -22.47 1.23 0.53
N LEU A 188 -22.01 1.98 1.52
CA LEU A 188 -22.87 2.62 2.51
C LEU A 188 -23.95 3.40 1.78
N ALA A 189 -25.18 2.92 1.96
CA ALA A 189 -26.33 3.49 1.28
C ALA A 189 -26.95 4.55 2.19
N SER A 190 -27.59 5.51 1.57
CA SER A 190 -28.59 6.30 2.23
C SER A 190 -29.67 5.38 2.80
N GLY A 191 -29.72 5.27 4.13
CA GLY A 191 -30.84 4.62 4.83
C GLY A 191 -32.13 5.41 4.60
N SER A 192 -33.24 4.78 4.90
CA SER A 192 -34.57 5.39 4.69
C SER A 192 -34.95 6.47 5.73
N ASP A 193 -34.08 6.77 6.70
CA ASP A 193 -34.38 7.67 7.83
C ASP A 193 -33.34 8.74 8.10
N THR A 194 -33.69 9.72 8.82
CA THR A 194 -33.27 11.10 9.11
C THR A 194 -31.79 11.50 9.16
N ASN A 195 -30.81 10.60 9.06
CA ASN A 195 -29.36 10.90 9.00
C ASN A 195 -28.71 10.12 7.88
N VAL A 196 -29.02 10.47 6.65
CA VAL A 196 -28.59 9.78 5.45
C VAL A 196 -27.26 10.33 5.00
N ILE A 197 -26.22 9.49 4.95
CA ILE A 197 -25.01 9.82 4.22
C ILE A 197 -25.33 9.83 2.72
N ASP A 198 -25.21 10.98 2.07
CA ASP A 198 -25.38 11.07 0.63
C ASP A 198 -24.10 10.65 -0.13
N GLU A 199 -24.14 10.67 -1.47
CA GLU A 199 -22.99 10.28 -2.28
C GLU A 199 -21.81 11.24 -2.10
N THR A 200 -22.08 12.54 -1.94
CA THR A 200 -21.06 13.57 -1.76
C THR A 200 -20.39 13.43 -0.40
N ASP A 201 -21.18 13.22 0.65
CA ASP A 201 -20.67 12.99 2.00
C ASP A 201 -19.80 11.75 2.06
N LEU A 202 -20.25 10.66 1.44
CA LEU A 202 -19.47 9.43 1.37
C LEU A 202 -18.19 9.61 0.55
N GLU A 203 -18.22 10.37 -0.54
CA GLU A 203 -17.01 10.74 -1.29
C GLU A 203 -16.05 11.52 -0.40
N ASN A 204 -16.53 12.50 0.37
CA ASN A 204 -15.72 13.27 1.32
C ASN A 204 -15.06 12.35 2.37
N VAL A 205 -15.82 11.45 2.98
CA VAL A 205 -15.29 10.46 3.94
C VAL A 205 -14.23 9.57 3.29
N MET A 206 -14.51 8.98 2.13
CA MET A 206 -13.63 8.01 1.48
C MET A 206 -12.40 8.62 0.80
N THR A 207 -12.36 9.96 0.67
CA THR A 207 -11.28 10.67 -0.03
C THR A 207 -10.65 11.79 0.79
N ALA A 208 -10.96 11.91 2.07
CA ALA A 208 -10.36 12.89 2.95
C ALA A 208 -8.83 12.72 3.03
N LYS A 209 -8.11 13.85 3.03
CA LYS A 209 -6.64 13.82 3.17
C LYS A 209 -6.24 13.36 4.57
N GLY A 210 -5.58 12.23 4.65
CA GLY A 210 -5.13 11.61 5.89
C GLY A 210 -5.28 10.11 5.88
N GLY A 211 -5.17 9.47 7.04
CA GLY A 211 -5.42 8.06 7.23
C GLY A 211 -6.91 7.72 7.09
N LEU A 212 -7.23 6.55 6.58
CA LEU A 212 -8.57 5.98 6.51
C LEU A 212 -8.54 4.60 7.13
N THR A 213 -9.37 4.37 8.14
CA THR A 213 -9.53 3.08 8.83
C THR A 213 -10.99 2.68 8.83
N ILE A 214 -11.27 1.40 8.58
CA ILE A 214 -12.63 0.85 8.55
C ILE A 214 -12.71 -0.22 9.64
N LEU A 215 -13.45 0.04 10.70
CA LEU A 215 -13.59 -0.85 11.84
C LEU A 215 -14.93 -1.58 11.79
N ARG A 216 -14.93 -2.88 12.09
CA ARG A 216 -16.15 -3.67 12.26
C ARG A 216 -16.41 -3.88 13.74
N LEU A 217 -17.57 -3.43 14.21
CA LEU A 217 -17.97 -3.66 15.59
C LEU A 217 -18.62 -5.04 15.71
N ASN A 218 -18.18 -5.79 16.72
CA ASN A 218 -18.82 -7.07 17.07
C ASN A 218 -19.96 -6.84 18.03
N GLU A 219 -21.14 -7.36 17.71
CA GLU A 219 -22.39 -7.25 18.49
C GLU A 219 -22.26 -7.84 19.90
N GLU A 220 -21.35 -8.78 20.11
CA GLU A 220 -21.06 -9.34 21.43
C GLU A 220 -20.62 -8.28 22.47
N TYR A 221 -20.11 -7.13 22.00
CA TYR A 221 -19.62 -6.04 22.83
C TYR A 221 -20.55 -4.82 22.80
N ALA A 222 -21.78 -4.96 22.34
CA ALA A 222 -22.72 -3.85 22.14
C ALA A 222 -23.07 -3.09 23.42
N GLU A 223 -23.01 -3.76 24.60
CA GLU A 223 -23.26 -3.15 25.91
C GLU A 223 -22.20 -2.10 26.31
N ASN A 224 -21.03 -2.12 25.68
CA ASN A 224 -19.94 -1.18 25.93
C ASN A 224 -19.28 -0.78 24.61
N ALA A 225 -19.73 0.32 24.04
CA ALA A 225 -19.26 0.78 22.73
C ALA A 225 -17.78 1.17 22.72
N GLU A 226 -17.24 1.71 23.82
CA GLU A 226 -15.82 1.99 23.97
C GLU A 226 -14.98 0.70 23.85
N PHE A 227 -15.36 -0.32 24.61
CA PHE A 227 -14.68 -1.62 24.53
C PHE A 227 -14.80 -2.25 23.15
N ALA A 228 -15.99 -2.15 22.50
CA ALA A 228 -16.22 -2.65 21.15
C ALA A 228 -15.27 -1.99 20.14
N ILE A 229 -15.06 -0.67 20.22
CA ILE A 229 -14.12 0.07 19.36
C ILE A 229 -12.68 -0.34 19.63
N GLN A 230 -12.24 -0.36 20.88
CA GLN A 230 -10.89 -0.76 21.26
C GLN A 230 -10.58 -2.20 20.77
N LYS A 231 -11.56 -3.09 20.91
CA LYS A 231 -11.45 -4.46 20.41
C LYS A 231 -11.39 -4.50 18.88
N ALA A 232 -12.24 -3.73 18.19
CA ALA A 232 -12.24 -3.62 16.74
C ALA A 232 -10.90 -3.08 16.20
N ILE A 233 -10.29 -2.08 16.85
CA ILE A 233 -8.95 -1.56 16.52
C ILE A 233 -7.91 -2.67 16.68
N LYS A 234 -7.89 -3.36 17.80
CA LYS A 234 -6.91 -4.41 18.10
C LYS A 234 -7.00 -5.58 17.13
N ASP A 235 -8.22 -6.01 16.79
CA ASP A 235 -8.48 -7.15 15.92
C ASP A 235 -8.52 -6.77 14.43
N SER A 236 -8.36 -5.48 14.09
CA SER A 236 -8.36 -5.00 12.72
C SER A 236 -7.10 -5.42 11.96
N ILE A 237 -7.21 -5.42 10.64
CA ILE A 237 -6.08 -5.65 9.71
C ILE A 237 -5.26 -4.37 9.46
N TYR A 238 -5.67 -3.25 10.04
CA TYR A 238 -5.05 -1.95 9.81
C TYR A 238 -3.89 -1.71 10.79
N VAL A 239 -2.96 -0.88 10.38
CA VAL A 239 -1.99 -0.28 11.31
C VAL A 239 -2.78 0.54 12.32
N GLU A 240 -2.53 0.32 13.60
CA GLU A 240 -3.30 0.96 14.68
C GLU A 240 -3.22 2.49 14.58
N PRO A 241 -4.36 3.17 14.48
CA PRO A 241 -4.39 4.62 14.58
C PRO A 241 -3.97 5.02 16.02
N VAL A 242 -3.06 5.98 16.12
CA VAL A 242 -2.51 6.43 17.41
C VAL A 242 -3.29 7.63 17.96
N GLU A 243 -4.10 8.27 17.14
CA GLU A 243 -4.72 9.55 17.48
C GLU A 243 -6.24 9.46 17.33
N GLU A 244 -6.95 10.12 18.24
CA GLU A 244 -8.40 10.24 18.30
C GLU A 244 -8.92 11.32 17.32
N ASP A 245 -8.03 12.18 16.80
CA ASP A 245 -8.38 13.25 15.87
C ASP A 245 -8.60 12.70 14.46
N CYS A 246 -9.71 13.07 13.87
CA CYS A 246 -10.04 12.73 12.48
C CYS A 246 -10.78 13.88 11.79
N LYS A 247 -10.92 13.87 10.48
CA LYS A 247 -11.76 14.85 9.77
C LYS A 247 -13.20 14.43 9.76
N TYR A 248 -13.47 13.19 9.45
CA TYR A 248 -14.80 12.63 9.36
C TYR A 248 -14.89 11.33 10.15
N LEU A 249 -16.01 11.17 10.86
CA LEU A 249 -16.43 9.94 11.48
C LEU A 249 -17.74 9.47 10.81
N CYS A 250 -17.75 8.26 10.24
CA CYS A 250 -18.96 7.67 9.73
C CYS A 250 -19.30 6.41 10.52
N VAL A 251 -20.48 6.40 11.15
CA VAL A 251 -21.01 5.29 11.95
C VAL A 251 -22.17 4.68 11.21
N SER A 252 -22.06 3.42 10.82
CA SER A 252 -23.07 2.64 10.12
C SER A 252 -23.42 1.42 10.95
N LEU A 253 -24.65 1.31 11.42
CA LEU A 253 -25.10 0.26 12.31
C LEU A 253 -26.25 -0.53 11.68
N ARG A 254 -26.28 -1.84 11.93
CA ARG A 254 -27.40 -2.70 11.55
C ARG A 254 -28.65 -2.35 12.36
N ASP A 255 -28.47 -2.21 13.67
CA ASP A 255 -29.52 -1.95 14.64
C ASP A 255 -29.04 -0.93 15.67
N GLU A 256 -29.93 -0.37 16.48
CA GLU A 256 -29.61 0.57 17.58
C GLU A 256 -29.10 -0.14 18.85
N ILE A 257 -28.30 -1.19 18.69
CA ILE A 257 -27.75 -1.95 19.84
C ILE A 257 -26.52 -1.29 20.46
N PHE A 258 -25.80 -0.46 19.71
CA PHE A 258 -24.65 0.29 20.21
C PHE A 258 -25.07 1.68 20.65
N ASN A 259 -24.47 2.18 21.73
CA ASN A 259 -24.61 3.58 22.13
C ASN A 259 -23.80 4.48 21.19
N ILE A 260 -24.50 5.19 20.30
CA ILE A 260 -23.90 6.07 19.29
C ILE A 260 -23.11 7.20 19.95
N GLU A 261 -23.58 7.78 21.06
CA GLU A 261 -22.85 8.85 21.75
C GLU A 261 -21.52 8.36 22.35
N GLU A 262 -21.47 7.14 22.85
CA GLU A 262 -20.21 6.53 23.30
C GLU A 262 -19.25 6.32 22.13
N ILE A 263 -19.72 5.91 20.94
CA ILE A 263 -18.89 5.79 19.74
C ILE A 263 -18.34 7.17 19.34
N LYS A 264 -19.18 8.20 19.29
CA LYS A 264 -18.78 9.57 18.95
C LYS A 264 -17.73 10.12 19.90
N ASN A 265 -17.86 9.83 21.18
CA ASN A 265 -16.95 10.31 22.23
C ASN A 265 -15.55 9.69 22.14
N GLN A 266 -15.34 8.64 21.34
CA GLN A 266 -14.01 8.05 21.11
C GLN A 266 -13.19 8.84 20.08
N TYR A 267 -13.82 9.74 19.32
CA TYR A 267 -13.17 10.45 18.22
C TYR A 267 -13.53 11.93 18.24
N TYR A 268 -12.56 12.77 17.90
CA TYR A 268 -12.79 14.19 17.62
C TYR A 268 -12.81 14.40 16.10
N ALA A 269 -14.01 14.56 15.54
CA ALA A 269 -14.19 14.85 14.13
C ALA A 269 -14.20 16.37 13.88
N GLU A 270 -13.22 16.86 13.10
CA GLU A 270 -13.06 18.30 12.82
C GLU A 270 -14.13 18.84 11.87
N GLU A 271 -14.57 18.03 10.90
CA GLU A 271 -15.48 18.46 9.82
C GLU A 271 -16.92 18.00 10.10
N ASP A 272 -17.17 16.68 10.11
CA ASP A 272 -18.53 16.17 10.29
C ASP A 272 -18.57 14.71 10.82
N ILE A 273 -19.75 14.34 11.38
CA ILE A 273 -20.07 13.00 11.85
C ILE A 273 -21.35 12.53 11.13
N PHE A 274 -21.20 11.46 10.35
CA PHE A 274 -22.32 10.82 9.64
C PHE A 274 -22.77 9.57 10.36
N ILE A 275 -24.07 9.43 10.59
CA ILE A 275 -24.66 8.31 11.30
C ILE A 275 -25.76 7.69 10.42
N SER A 276 -25.70 6.39 10.25
CA SER A 276 -26.71 5.62 9.53
C SER A 276 -27.08 4.37 10.30
N VAL A 277 -28.34 4.17 10.57
CA VAL A 277 -28.90 2.98 11.23
C VAL A 277 -29.71 2.16 10.21
N ASN A 278 -30.03 0.92 10.52
CA ASN A 278 -30.69 -0.03 9.61
C ASN A 278 -29.83 -0.38 8.37
N GLN A 279 -28.53 -0.45 8.57
CA GLN A 279 -27.57 -0.83 7.56
C GLN A 279 -27.31 -2.36 7.57
N ARG A 280 -26.46 -2.80 6.65
CA ARG A 280 -26.12 -4.22 6.50
C ARG A 280 -25.14 -4.72 7.57
N ASP A 281 -24.21 -3.87 7.96
CA ASP A 281 -23.07 -4.21 8.83
C ASP A 281 -22.83 -3.09 9.85
N ASN A 282 -22.19 -3.44 10.98
CA ASN A 282 -21.80 -2.49 12.00
C ASN A 282 -20.38 -1.99 11.69
N LEU A 283 -20.28 -0.82 11.06
CA LEU A 283 -19.03 -0.22 10.62
C LEU A 283 -18.79 1.14 11.29
N VAL A 284 -17.55 1.40 11.65
CA VAL A 284 -17.05 2.74 11.99
C VAL A 284 -15.93 3.08 11.01
N VAL A 285 -16.14 4.11 10.21
CA VAL A 285 -15.14 4.61 9.25
C VAL A 285 -14.55 5.90 9.82
N VAL A 286 -13.26 5.87 10.11
CA VAL A 286 -12.49 7.01 10.63
C VAL A 286 -11.60 7.52 9.51
N SER A 287 -11.77 8.77 9.13
CA SER A 287 -11.13 9.33 7.94
C SER A 287 -10.45 10.67 8.21
N GLY A 288 -9.30 10.89 7.58
CA GLY A 288 -8.52 12.10 7.72
C GLY A 288 -7.61 12.12 8.94
N THR A 289 -7.28 10.95 9.51
CA THR A 289 -6.38 10.83 10.67
C THR A 289 -4.93 11.20 10.29
N PRO A 290 -4.11 11.64 11.26
CA PRO A 290 -2.67 11.84 11.05
C PRO A 290 -1.93 10.58 10.58
N LEU A 291 -0.68 10.75 10.11
CA LEU A 291 0.19 9.63 9.75
C LEU A 291 0.58 8.82 10.99
N PRO A 292 0.65 7.49 10.92
CA PRO A 292 0.99 6.62 12.05
C PRO A 292 2.50 6.69 12.37
N LYS A 293 2.93 7.76 13.04
CA LYS A 293 4.35 7.99 13.38
C LYS A 293 4.96 6.88 14.23
N LEU A 294 4.19 6.36 15.18
CA LEU A 294 4.63 5.29 16.08
C LEU A 294 5.07 4.04 15.30
N MET A 295 4.35 3.70 14.23
CA MET A 295 4.73 2.58 13.36
C MET A 295 6.13 2.76 12.76
N ILE A 296 6.47 3.98 12.33
CA ILE A 296 7.78 4.27 11.73
C ILE A 296 8.88 4.13 12.79
N GLU A 297 8.62 4.59 14.01
CA GLU A 297 9.55 4.47 15.13
C GLU A 297 9.79 3.00 15.49
N MET A 298 8.73 2.20 15.60
CA MET A 298 8.83 0.76 15.86
C MET A 298 9.62 0.01 14.78
N LEU A 299 9.37 0.32 13.49
CA LEU A 299 10.12 -0.29 12.38
C LEU A 299 11.61 0.08 12.42
N ASN A 300 11.95 1.31 12.79
CA ASN A 300 13.34 1.72 12.94
C ASN A 300 14.05 1.02 14.12
N GLU A 301 13.35 0.81 15.23
CA GLU A 301 13.88 0.03 16.36
C GLU A 301 14.11 -1.42 15.97
N GLU A 302 13.14 -2.05 15.32
CA GLU A 302 13.26 -3.43 14.85
C GLU A 302 14.42 -3.60 13.86
N LEU A 303 14.62 -2.64 12.96
CA LEU A 303 15.76 -2.68 12.03
C LEU A 303 17.09 -2.64 12.79
N LYS A 304 17.22 -1.78 13.79
CA LYS A 304 18.45 -1.69 14.63
C LYS A 304 18.72 -3.01 15.36
N ASP A 305 17.69 -3.62 15.94
CA ASP A 305 17.84 -4.90 16.66
C ASP A 305 18.31 -6.01 15.70
N ARG A 306 17.74 -6.07 14.50
CA ARG A 306 18.17 -7.03 13.47
C ARG A 306 19.59 -6.77 12.97
N GLU A 307 20.03 -5.52 12.89
CA GLU A 307 21.43 -5.18 12.53
C GLU A 307 22.41 -5.68 13.58
N VAL A 308 22.10 -5.47 14.85
CA VAL A 308 22.90 -5.96 15.97
C VAL A 308 23.00 -7.49 15.94
N GLU A 309 21.86 -8.19 15.76
CA GLU A 309 21.86 -9.64 15.64
C GLU A 309 22.65 -10.15 14.42
N ALA A 310 22.49 -9.48 13.27
CA ALA A 310 23.20 -9.85 12.06
C ALA A 310 24.71 -9.68 12.22
N GLN A 311 25.15 -8.62 12.89
CA GLN A 311 26.54 -8.38 13.20
C GLN A 311 27.12 -9.45 14.13
N GLN A 312 26.41 -9.78 15.21
CA GLN A 312 26.82 -10.84 16.12
C GLN A 312 26.94 -12.20 15.41
N ARG A 313 26.02 -12.51 14.48
CA ARG A 313 26.08 -13.74 13.66
C ARG A 313 27.28 -13.73 12.70
N ARG A 314 27.61 -12.57 12.09
CA ARG A 314 28.83 -12.42 11.24
C ARG A 314 30.10 -12.64 12.04
N GLU A 315 30.24 -12.00 13.17
CA GLU A 315 31.40 -12.16 14.06
C GLU A 315 31.58 -13.61 14.52
N LYS A 316 30.47 -14.29 14.86
CA LYS A 316 30.51 -15.73 15.19
C LYS A 316 30.93 -16.60 14.01
N ARG A 317 30.51 -16.28 12.77
CA ARG A 317 30.92 -17.00 11.55
C ARG A 317 32.40 -16.76 11.26
N GLU A 318 32.84 -15.51 11.27
CA GLU A 318 34.26 -15.18 11.05
C GLU A 318 35.17 -15.85 12.07
N LYS A 319 34.74 -15.92 13.32
CA LYS A 319 35.47 -16.63 14.37
C LYS A 319 35.59 -18.12 14.09
N LYS A 320 34.47 -18.74 13.69
CA LYS A 320 34.46 -20.16 13.28
C LYS A 320 35.29 -20.42 12.02
N GLU A 321 35.22 -19.54 11.02
CA GLU A 321 36.05 -19.62 9.81
C GLU A 321 37.53 -19.52 10.12
N LYS A 322 37.93 -18.57 10.98
CA LYS A 322 39.32 -18.44 11.44
C LYS A 322 39.78 -19.68 12.18
N GLU A 323 38.95 -20.27 13.06
CA GLU A 323 39.25 -21.51 13.75
C GLU A 323 39.41 -22.66 12.76
N LEU A 324 38.50 -22.84 11.79
CA LEU A 324 38.58 -23.81 10.71
C LEU A 324 39.81 -23.64 9.83
N ILE A 325 40.17 -22.40 9.45
CA ILE A 325 41.37 -22.12 8.65
C ILE A 325 42.63 -22.48 9.43
N ILE A 326 42.64 -22.20 10.74
CA ILE A 326 43.77 -22.59 11.62
C ILE A 326 43.86 -24.13 11.70
N GLU A 327 42.76 -24.82 11.85
CA GLU A 327 42.75 -26.31 11.85
C GLU A 327 43.18 -26.89 10.47
N MET A 328 42.63 -26.31 9.37
CA MET A 328 43.01 -26.71 8.01
C MET A 328 44.45 -26.35 7.66
N SER A 329 45.00 -25.26 8.18
CA SER A 329 46.39 -24.89 7.98
C SER A 329 47.38 -25.77 8.76
N LYS A 330 46.92 -26.35 9.87
CA LYS A 330 47.63 -27.40 10.62
C LYS A 330 47.58 -28.74 9.91
N SER A 331 46.54 -28.98 9.06
CA SER A 331 46.37 -30.26 8.31
C SER A 331 46.86 -30.19 6.85
N LYS A 332 47.13 -28.98 6.29
CA LYS A 332 47.61 -28.81 4.91
C LYS A 332 48.98 -28.11 4.86
N LYS A 333 50.00 -28.84 5.01
CA LYS A 333 51.17 -28.74 4.12
C LYS A 333 50.83 -29.55 2.89
N GLU A 334 50.60 -28.88 1.77
CA GLU A 334 50.50 -29.37 0.38
C GLU A 334 49.20 -29.02 -0.37
N THR A 335 49.46 -28.29 -1.40
CA THR A 335 48.97 -28.22 -2.80
C THR A 335 48.27 -26.95 -3.29
N LYS A 336 48.69 -26.55 -4.52
CA LYS A 336 48.59 -25.24 -5.20
C LYS A 336 47.39 -25.05 -6.15
N SER A 337 47.05 -23.85 -6.38
CA SER A 337 46.19 -22.94 -7.14
C SER A 337 45.77 -23.20 -8.61
N VAL A 338 44.65 -22.57 -9.06
CA VAL A 338 44.43 -21.89 -10.40
C VAL A 338 43.21 -20.92 -10.36
N LYS A 339 43.31 -19.78 -11.07
CA LYS A 339 42.31 -18.67 -11.20
C LYS A 339 41.66 -18.64 -12.58
N HIS A 340 40.43 -18.05 -12.68
CA HIS A 340 39.84 -17.55 -13.94
C HIS A 340 38.94 -16.29 -13.74
N GLU A 341 38.97 -15.34 -14.73
CA GLU A 341 38.25 -14.07 -14.78
C GLU A 341 37.17 -14.05 -15.89
N ILE A 342 36.09 -13.26 -15.75
CA ILE A 342 35.05 -13.04 -16.80
C ILE A 342 34.70 -11.54 -16.90
N LYS A 343 34.42 -11.03 -18.13
CA LYS A 343 34.10 -9.65 -18.52
C LYS A 343 32.64 -9.47 -18.93
N GLU A 344 32.08 -8.25 -18.76
CA GLU A 344 30.72 -7.81 -19.14
C GLU A 344 30.70 -6.84 -20.33
N ASP A 345 29.60 -6.89 -21.12
CA ASP A 345 29.30 -5.96 -22.23
C ASP A 345 27.90 -5.32 -22.11
N LYS A 346 27.78 -4.05 -22.58
CA LYS A 346 26.59 -3.18 -22.50
C LYS A 346 25.89 -2.98 -23.86
N ILE A 347 24.55 -2.89 -23.85
CA ILE A 347 23.72 -2.53 -25.02
C ILE A 347 22.76 -1.36 -24.68
N LYS A 348 22.58 -0.43 -25.65
CA LYS A 348 21.70 0.76 -25.59
C LYS A 348 20.50 0.62 -26.53
N SER A 349 19.33 1.20 -26.20
CA SER A 349 18.21 1.40 -27.13
C SER A 349 17.53 2.77 -26.98
N ASN A 350 17.11 3.37 -28.10
CA ASN A 350 16.46 4.69 -28.25
C ASN A 350 14.99 4.55 -28.70
N GLY A 351 14.12 5.53 -28.36
CA GLY A 351 12.81 5.74 -28.98
C GLY A 351 11.98 6.86 -28.32
N SER A 352 11.43 7.78 -29.12
CA SER A 352 10.90 9.11 -28.77
C SER A 352 9.38 9.25 -28.81
N SER A 353 8.79 10.16 -27.99
CA SER A 353 7.48 10.82 -28.21
C SER A 353 7.39 12.14 -27.41
N SER A 354 7.00 13.24 -28.06
CA SER A 354 7.37 14.61 -27.70
C SER A 354 6.43 15.43 -26.80
N GLU A 355 5.16 15.09 -26.61
CA GLU A 355 4.24 15.97 -25.86
C GLU A 355 4.17 15.69 -24.34
N ILE A 356 4.46 14.49 -23.91
CA ILE A 356 4.47 14.14 -22.48
C ILE A 356 5.85 14.38 -21.86
N GLU A 357 6.92 14.31 -22.67
CA GLU A 357 8.28 14.57 -22.22
C GLU A 357 8.46 16.01 -21.68
N ASP A 358 7.80 16.99 -22.29
CA ASP A 358 7.84 18.40 -21.84
C ASP A 358 7.20 18.65 -20.46
N LEU A 359 6.33 17.74 -19.99
CA LEU A 359 5.71 17.85 -18.68
C LEU A 359 6.64 17.42 -17.53
N PHE A 360 7.71 16.68 -17.85
CA PHE A 360 8.63 16.09 -16.87
C PHE A 360 10.07 16.52 -17.16
N SER A 361 10.33 17.84 -16.98
CA SER A 361 11.66 18.42 -17.17
C SER A 361 12.69 17.82 -16.22
N ASP A 362 13.97 17.99 -16.57
CA ASP A 362 15.10 17.60 -15.74
C ASP A 362 14.93 18.08 -14.29
N GLY A 363 15.20 17.17 -13.35
CA GLY A 363 15.01 17.42 -11.91
C GLY A 363 13.64 17.09 -11.33
N PHE A 364 12.61 16.76 -12.15
CA PHE A 364 11.28 16.41 -11.63
C PHE A 364 11.29 15.21 -10.66
N PHE A 365 12.20 14.28 -10.87
CA PHE A 365 12.31 13.06 -10.07
C PHE A 365 13.41 13.13 -8.99
N ASP A 366 14.22 14.19 -8.93
CA ASP A 366 15.45 14.24 -8.10
C ASP A 366 15.18 14.07 -6.61
N ASP A 367 14.04 14.53 -6.13
CA ASP A 367 13.60 14.42 -4.73
C ASP A 367 13.17 12.99 -4.32
N LEU A 368 12.85 12.13 -5.28
CA LEU A 368 12.51 10.72 -5.07
C LEU A 368 13.66 9.76 -5.43
N MET A 369 14.68 10.24 -6.14
CA MET A 369 15.83 9.42 -6.55
C MET A 369 16.96 9.42 -5.51
N LYS A 370 16.89 10.32 -4.52
CA LYS A 370 17.81 10.39 -3.36
C LYS A 370 17.41 9.42 -2.28
#